data_3ce671d9d4bc130193b91a745fdbcbc5
#
_entry.id   3ce671d9d4bc130193b91a745fdbcbc5
#
_cell.length_a   1.000
_cell.length_b   1.000
_cell.length_c   1.000
_cell.angle_alpha   90.00
_cell.angle_beta   90.00
_cell.angle_gamma   90.00
#
_symmetry.space_group_name_H-M   'P 1'
#
loop_
_entity.id
_entity.type
_entity.pdbx_description
1 polymer ?
#
loop_
_entity_poly.entity_id
_entity_poly.type
_entity_poly.pdbx_seq_one_letter_code
_entity_poly.pdbx_strand_id
1 'polypeptide(L)'
;EYGIVTLANVGHGSSVSADNIRDAAITFPDTGADPLFFNRIQTPIQKGDSLRFDIDLFKSVYKVNVLVEGMQNLDDPEEFYFGLDNRAGLTFGNVPYGETKTYRPHLERDPAAGRMYGSFYTPYFPNDAPIALGIYCDDPASIYGHTLFKATIQRYMEIKPDTGHDVEIDIHIILNG
;
A
#
# COMPACT_ATOMS: atom_id res chain seq x y z
N GLU A 1 4.57 -7.55 -32.20
CA GLU A 1 5.06 -7.67 -30.83
C GLU A 1 3.85 -7.82 -29.89
N TYR A 2 3.92 -8.79 -29.00
CA TYR A 2 2.85 -9.08 -28.03
C TYR A 2 3.39 -8.85 -26.63
N GLY A 3 2.56 -8.27 -25.75
CA GLY A 3 2.83 -8.15 -24.32
C GLY A 3 1.99 -9.17 -23.56
N ILE A 4 2.63 -9.91 -22.66
CA ILE A 4 1.98 -10.78 -21.70
C ILE A 4 2.15 -10.12 -20.33
N VAL A 5 1.03 -9.83 -19.67
CA VAL A 5 1.01 -9.36 -18.28
C VAL A 5 0.44 -10.48 -17.42
N THR A 6 1.19 -10.85 -16.42
CA THR A 6 0.78 -11.87 -15.46
C THR A 6 0.62 -11.22 -14.09
N LEU A 7 -0.52 -11.47 -13.48
CA LEU A 7 -0.87 -11.00 -12.15
C LEU A 7 -1.28 -12.20 -11.30
N ALA A 8 -0.84 -12.22 -10.07
CA ALA A 8 -1.29 -13.18 -9.09
C ALA A 8 -1.64 -12.48 -7.78
N ASN A 9 -2.58 -13.09 -7.06
CA ASN A 9 -3.08 -12.59 -5.78
C ASN A 9 -3.75 -11.21 -5.87
N VAL A 10 -4.50 -10.97 -6.95
CA VAL A 10 -5.44 -9.85 -7.05
C VAL A 10 -6.62 -10.19 -6.17
N GLY A 11 -6.56 -9.77 -4.93
CA GLY A 11 -7.40 -10.30 -3.87
C GLY A 11 -8.57 -9.40 -3.49
N HIS A 12 -9.06 -9.65 -2.31
CA HIS A 12 -10.33 -9.19 -1.77
C HIS A 12 -10.46 -7.67 -1.76
N GLY A 13 -11.46 -7.16 -2.47
CA GLY A 13 -11.76 -5.73 -2.55
C GLY A 13 -10.89 -4.93 -3.55
N SER A 14 -9.90 -5.55 -4.19
CA SER A 14 -9.21 -4.95 -5.33
C SER A 14 -10.08 -5.03 -6.58
N SER A 15 -10.05 -4.00 -7.40
CA SER A 15 -10.75 -3.98 -8.68
C SER A 15 -9.79 -3.76 -9.85
N VAL A 16 -10.07 -4.46 -10.95
CA VAL A 16 -9.33 -4.30 -12.21
C VAL A 16 -10.20 -3.51 -13.16
N SER A 17 -9.70 -2.37 -13.63
CA SER A 17 -10.32 -1.62 -14.73
C SER A 17 -9.50 -1.83 -16.00
N ALA A 18 -10.15 -2.27 -17.06
CA ALA A 18 -9.51 -2.56 -18.34
C ALA A 18 -10.44 -2.30 -19.52
N ASP A 19 -10.50 -1.07 -20.00
CA ASP A 19 -11.06 -0.80 -21.32
C ASP A 19 -10.09 -1.22 -22.42
N ASN A 20 -8.81 -1.06 -22.15
CA ASN A 20 -7.72 -1.66 -22.92
C ASN A 20 -6.53 -1.97 -22.01
N ILE A 21 -5.66 -2.89 -22.41
CA ILE A 21 -4.53 -3.36 -21.59
C ILE A 21 -3.48 -2.26 -21.29
N ARG A 22 -3.43 -1.20 -22.09
CA ARG A 22 -2.46 -0.10 -21.89
C ARG A 22 -2.86 0.78 -20.71
N ASP A 23 -4.17 0.98 -20.55
CA ASP A 23 -4.75 1.83 -19.52
C ASP A 23 -5.31 1.00 -18.34
N ALA A 24 -5.11 -0.31 -18.39
CA ALA A 24 -5.55 -1.20 -17.33
C ALA A 24 -4.83 -0.90 -16.02
N ALA A 25 -5.60 -0.84 -14.95
CA ALA A 25 -5.11 -0.57 -13.61
C ALA A 25 -5.81 -1.46 -12.58
N ILE A 26 -5.11 -1.68 -11.47
CA ILE A 26 -5.64 -2.33 -10.28
C ILE A 26 -5.77 -1.27 -9.23
N THR A 27 -6.96 -1.11 -8.65
CA THR A 27 -7.20 -0.27 -7.48
C THR A 27 -7.40 -1.15 -6.25
N PHE A 28 -6.87 -0.70 -5.12
CA PHE A 28 -6.89 -1.43 -3.87
C PHE A 28 -7.95 -0.88 -2.93
N PRO A 29 -8.46 -1.68 -1.97
CA PRO A 29 -9.35 -1.19 -0.92
C PRO A 29 -8.64 -0.23 0.04
N ASP A 30 -9.39 0.52 0.84
CA ASP A 30 -8.83 1.47 1.80
C ASP A 30 -8.08 0.77 2.94
N THR A 31 -8.39 -0.48 3.21
CA THR A 31 -7.70 -1.30 4.21
C THR A 31 -6.32 -1.77 3.78
N GLY A 32 -5.92 -1.50 2.55
CA GLY A 32 -4.66 -1.95 1.96
C GLY A 32 -4.85 -3.00 0.87
N ALA A 33 -3.78 -3.31 0.17
CA ALA A 33 -3.73 -4.34 -0.86
C ALA A 33 -3.49 -5.72 -0.25
N ASP A 34 -3.79 -6.76 -1.01
CA ASP A 34 -3.16 -8.07 -0.82
C ASP A 34 -1.74 -8.07 -1.40
N PRO A 35 -0.87 -9.01 -1.00
CA PRO A 35 0.46 -9.10 -1.59
C PRO A 35 0.38 -9.44 -3.08
N LEU A 36 0.35 -8.41 -3.92
CA LEU A 36 0.23 -8.52 -5.37
C LEU A 36 1.57 -8.94 -5.98
N PHE A 37 1.53 -9.92 -6.86
CA PHE A 37 2.65 -10.36 -7.69
C PHE A 37 2.41 -10.01 -9.15
N PHE A 38 3.47 -9.59 -9.83
CA PHE A 38 3.42 -9.08 -11.17
C PHE A 38 4.63 -9.53 -11.99
N ASN A 39 4.42 -9.76 -13.27
CA ASN A 39 5.49 -9.72 -14.28
C ASN A 39 4.93 -9.30 -15.64
N ARG A 40 5.78 -8.74 -16.47
CA ARG A 40 5.48 -8.36 -17.84
C ARG A 40 6.58 -8.85 -18.78
N ILE A 41 6.16 -9.61 -19.77
CA ILE A 41 7.04 -10.11 -20.84
C ILE A 41 6.62 -9.46 -22.16
N GLN A 42 7.60 -9.03 -22.94
CA GLN A 42 7.40 -8.61 -24.33
C GLN A 42 8.10 -9.61 -25.23
N THR A 43 7.39 -10.16 -26.22
CA THR A 43 7.94 -11.16 -27.11
C THR A 43 7.35 -11.01 -28.52
N PRO A 44 8.17 -11.16 -29.57
CA PRO A 44 7.65 -11.35 -30.92
C PRO A 44 7.04 -12.77 -31.03
N ILE A 45 5.80 -12.84 -31.48
CA ILE A 45 5.14 -14.11 -31.79
C ILE A 45 4.82 -14.11 -33.26
N GLN A 46 5.18 -15.19 -33.97
CA GLN A 46 4.85 -15.39 -35.38
C GLN A 46 3.69 -16.39 -35.52
N LYS A 47 2.99 -16.29 -36.63
CA LYS A 47 1.88 -17.21 -36.92
C LYS A 47 2.40 -18.64 -37.02
N GLY A 48 1.86 -19.54 -36.21
CA GLY A 48 2.22 -20.95 -36.17
C GLY A 48 3.24 -21.31 -35.10
N ASP A 49 3.73 -20.35 -34.33
CA ASP A 49 4.60 -20.64 -33.19
C ASP A 49 3.82 -21.33 -32.07
N SER A 50 4.47 -22.31 -31.45
CA SER A 50 4.07 -22.87 -30.17
C SER A 50 5.09 -22.43 -29.15
N LEU A 51 4.66 -21.55 -28.24
CA LEU A 51 5.55 -20.93 -27.27
C LEU A 51 5.23 -21.40 -25.86
N ARG A 52 6.28 -21.67 -25.07
CA ARG A 52 6.18 -21.89 -23.64
C ARG A 52 6.93 -20.77 -22.94
N PHE A 53 6.31 -20.19 -21.92
CA PHE A 53 6.92 -19.19 -21.05
C PHE A 53 6.97 -19.75 -19.64
N ASP A 54 8.14 -19.68 -19.02
CA ASP A 54 8.32 -19.79 -17.60
C ASP A 54 8.41 -18.36 -17.06
N ILE A 55 7.47 -17.97 -16.17
CA ILE A 55 7.31 -16.58 -15.73
C ILE A 55 7.51 -16.50 -14.23
N ASP A 56 8.60 -15.87 -13.82
CA ASP A 56 8.83 -15.51 -12.44
C ASP A 56 7.99 -14.29 -12.08
N LEU A 57 7.26 -14.37 -10.97
CA LEU A 57 6.43 -13.28 -10.46
C LEU A 57 7.14 -12.56 -9.31
N PHE A 58 7.12 -11.24 -9.36
CA PHE A 58 7.73 -10.38 -8.36
C PHE A 58 6.66 -9.63 -7.58
N LYS A 59 6.88 -9.42 -6.28
CA LYS A 59 5.96 -8.63 -5.47
C LYS A 59 5.97 -7.16 -5.93
N SER A 60 4.78 -6.58 -6.12
CA SER A 60 4.57 -5.24 -6.68
C SER A 60 4.08 -4.23 -5.65
N VAL A 61 4.08 -4.60 -4.39
CA VAL A 61 3.60 -3.79 -3.28
C VAL A 61 4.60 -3.82 -2.13
N TYR A 62 4.64 -2.74 -1.35
CA TYR A 62 5.37 -2.72 -0.09
C TYR A 62 4.53 -3.35 1.01
N LYS A 63 5.18 -4.10 1.89
CA LYS A 63 4.63 -4.43 3.20
C LYS A 63 5.00 -3.32 4.17
N VAL A 64 4.01 -2.75 4.81
CA VAL A 64 4.20 -1.71 5.83
C VAL A 64 3.84 -2.32 7.17
N ASN A 65 4.80 -2.36 8.07
CA ASN A 65 4.62 -2.76 9.46
C ASN A 65 4.45 -1.49 10.29
N VAL A 66 3.44 -1.46 11.13
CA VAL A 66 3.09 -0.30 11.96
C VAL A 66 3.11 -0.69 13.41
N LEU A 67 3.77 0.11 14.24
CA LEU A 67 3.70 0.07 15.68
C LEU A 67 3.45 1.49 16.19
N VAL A 68 2.37 1.67 16.93
CA VAL A 68 2.07 2.91 17.65
C VAL A 68 2.07 2.59 19.13
N GLU A 69 2.86 3.32 19.91
CA GLU A 69 2.96 3.22 21.36
C GLU A 69 2.48 4.50 22.03
N GLY A 70 2.08 4.42 23.29
CA GLY A 70 1.60 5.57 24.06
C GLY A 70 0.10 5.81 23.94
N MET A 71 -0.65 4.88 23.36
CA MET A 71 -2.11 5.00 23.20
C MET A 71 -2.85 5.11 24.56
N GLN A 72 -2.27 4.60 25.64
CA GLN A 72 -2.83 4.72 27.00
C GLN A 72 -2.87 6.17 27.52
N ASN A 73 -2.18 7.09 26.84
CA ASN A 73 -2.20 8.51 27.18
C ASN A 73 -3.40 9.26 26.59
N LEU A 74 -4.22 8.58 25.79
CA LEU A 74 -5.40 9.14 25.14
C LEU A 74 -6.67 8.80 25.93
N ASP A 75 -7.62 9.72 25.98
CA ASP A 75 -8.87 9.53 26.71
C ASP A 75 -9.72 8.39 26.10
N ASP A 76 -9.85 8.34 24.79
CA ASP A 76 -10.60 7.31 24.07
C ASP A 76 -9.76 6.69 22.94
N PRO A 77 -8.78 5.83 23.28
CA PRO A 77 -7.83 5.31 22.29
C PRO A 77 -8.48 4.50 21.16
N GLU A 78 -9.68 3.98 21.35
CA GLU A 78 -10.44 3.20 20.37
C GLU A 78 -10.88 4.03 19.15
N GLU A 79 -11.01 5.34 19.30
CA GLU A 79 -11.45 6.26 18.26
C GLU A 79 -10.35 6.64 17.28
N PHE A 80 -9.10 6.33 17.63
CA PHE A 80 -7.96 6.68 16.80
C PHE A 80 -7.59 5.55 15.84
N TYR A 81 -7.16 5.94 14.65
CA TYR A 81 -6.66 5.03 13.63
C TYR A 81 -5.38 5.55 12.98
N PHE A 82 -4.57 4.63 12.49
CA PHE A 82 -3.44 4.94 11.64
C PHE A 82 -3.92 5.14 10.20
N GLY A 83 -3.40 6.17 9.54
CA GLY A 83 -3.63 6.42 8.13
C GLY A 83 -2.34 6.70 7.38
N LEU A 84 -2.25 6.20 6.14
CA LEU A 84 -1.14 6.45 5.23
C LEU A 84 -1.68 6.86 3.87
N ASP A 85 -1.27 8.05 3.41
CA ASP A 85 -1.65 8.55 2.10
C ASP A 85 -0.75 7.95 1.02
N ASN A 86 -1.35 7.36 -0.02
CA ASN A 86 -0.64 6.83 -1.18
C ASN A 86 -1.57 6.79 -2.40
N ARG A 87 -1.04 6.44 -3.57
CA ARG A 87 -1.83 6.24 -4.78
C ARG A 87 -2.83 5.11 -4.60
N ALA A 88 -3.98 5.23 -5.27
CA ALA A 88 -5.08 4.29 -5.12
C ALA A 88 -4.79 2.88 -5.68
N GLY A 89 -3.80 2.74 -6.55
CA GLY A 89 -3.50 1.47 -7.19
C GLY A 89 -2.23 1.45 -8.02
N LEU A 90 -2.14 0.47 -8.92
CA LEU A 90 -1.05 0.26 -9.86
C LEU A 90 -1.57 0.05 -11.27
N THR A 91 -0.89 0.59 -12.28
CA THR A 91 -1.14 0.23 -13.67
C THR A 91 -0.62 -1.18 -13.97
N PHE A 92 -1.03 -1.77 -15.11
CA PHE A 92 -0.43 -2.99 -15.65
C PHE A 92 1.03 -2.79 -16.14
N GLY A 93 1.55 -1.58 -16.07
CA GLY A 93 2.97 -1.25 -16.21
C GLY A 93 3.73 -1.22 -14.89
N ASN A 94 3.09 -1.62 -13.79
CA ASN A 94 3.62 -1.57 -12.44
C ASN A 94 4.04 -0.15 -12.02
N VAL A 95 3.19 0.84 -12.29
CA VAL A 95 3.39 2.24 -11.92
C VAL A 95 2.26 2.67 -10.97
N PRO A 96 2.55 3.38 -9.87
CA PRO A 96 1.52 3.92 -8.98
C PRO A 96 0.49 4.74 -9.76
N TYR A 97 -0.79 4.49 -9.50
CA TYR A 97 -1.90 4.98 -10.30
C TYR A 97 -3.05 5.53 -9.45
N GLY A 98 -3.78 6.45 -10.05
CA GLY A 98 -4.98 7.04 -9.47
C GLY A 98 -4.69 8.21 -8.55
N GLU A 99 -5.75 8.74 -7.95
CA GLU A 99 -5.64 9.80 -6.97
C GLU A 99 -5.00 9.31 -5.67
N THR A 100 -4.47 10.25 -4.90
CA THR A 100 -4.01 9.95 -3.55
C THR A 100 -5.21 9.67 -2.66
N LYS A 101 -5.14 8.59 -1.90
CA LYS A 101 -6.11 8.25 -0.87
C LYS A 101 -5.44 7.87 0.44
N THR A 102 -6.17 7.91 1.53
CA THR A 102 -5.70 7.46 2.83
C THR A 102 -6.03 5.98 3.01
N TYR A 103 -5.00 5.15 3.16
CA TYR A 103 -5.15 3.76 3.58
C TYR A 103 -5.36 3.71 5.09
N ARG A 104 -6.37 2.96 5.52
CA ARG A 104 -6.74 2.71 6.93
C ARG A 104 -6.68 1.21 7.20
N PRO A 105 -5.51 0.63 7.47
CA PRO A 105 -5.39 -0.79 7.73
C PRO A 105 -6.07 -1.16 9.05
N HIS A 106 -6.58 -2.40 9.11
CA HIS A 106 -6.99 -2.99 10.38
C HIS A 106 -5.73 -3.33 11.20
N LEU A 107 -5.49 -2.56 12.26
CA LEU A 107 -4.43 -2.81 13.20
C LEU A 107 -4.99 -3.44 14.47
N GLU A 108 -4.25 -4.38 15.02
CA GLU A 108 -4.54 -4.97 16.32
C GLU A 108 -4.29 -3.96 17.44
N ARG A 109 -5.04 -4.07 18.51
CA ARG A 109 -4.90 -3.21 19.69
C ARG A 109 -4.56 -4.04 20.91
N ASP A 110 -3.60 -3.54 21.68
CA ASP A 110 -3.28 -4.04 23.02
C ASP A 110 -3.46 -2.88 24.01
N PRO A 111 -4.67 -2.71 24.57
CA PRO A 111 -4.95 -1.63 25.51
C PRO A 111 -4.10 -1.72 26.77
N ALA A 112 -3.74 -2.93 27.23
CA ALA A 112 -2.94 -3.12 28.43
C ALA A 112 -1.51 -2.61 28.25
N ALA A 113 -0.96 -2.74 27.04
CA ALA A 113 0.36 -2.20 26.68
C ALA A 113 0.28 -0.81 26.04
N GLY A 114 -0.91 -0.26 25.81
CA GLY A 114 -1.11 1.02 25.15
C GLY A 114 -0.58 1.04 23.72
N ARG A 115 -0.84 -0.05 22.96
CA ARG A 115 -0.28 -0.24 21.63
C ARG A 115 -1.35 -0.48 20.57
N MET A 116 -1.04 -0.02 19.36
CA MET A 116 -1.74 -0.41 18.13
C MET A 116 -0.68 -0.88 17.12
N TYR A 117 -0.87 -2.06 16.51
CA TYR A 117 0.15 -2.66 15.66
C TYR A 117 -0.44 -3.58 14.59
N GLY A 118 0.33 -3.80 13.53
CA GLY A 118 -0.04 -4.71 12.46
C GLY A 118 0.74 -4.45 11.20
N SER A 119 0.32 -5.09 10.11
CA SER A 119 0.92 -4.87 8.79
C SER A 119 -0.14 -4.85 7.69
N PHE A 120 0.17 -4.14 6.62
CA PHE A 120 -0.66 -4.10 5.41
C PHE A 120 0.21 -3.92 4.18
N TYR A 121 -0.38 -4.07 3.00
CA TYR A 121 0.30 -3.83 1.74
C TYR A 121 -0.24 -2.56 1.07
N THR A 122 0.63 -1.83 0.38
CA THR A 122 0.29 -0.62 -0.36
C THR A 122 1.12 -0.56 -1.65
N PRO A 123 0.67 0.15 -2.70
CA PRO A 123 1.54 0.46 -3.83
C PRO A 123 2.88 1.02 -3.34
N TYR A 124 3.95 0.79 -4.08
CA TYR A 124 5.20 1.46 -3.75
C TYR A 124 5.04 2.99 -3.87
N PHE A 125 5.87 3.73 -3.14
CA PHE A 125 5.71 5.16 -3.01
C PHE A 125 6.07 5.88 -4.32
N PRO A 126 5.22 6.78 -4.81
CA PRO A 126 5.51 7.53 -6.01
C PRO A 126 6.66 8.51 -5.76
N ASN A 127 7.48 8.75 -6.79
CA ASN A 127 8.57 9.73 -6.70
C ASN A 127 8.09 11.18 -6.84
N ASP A 128 6.87 11.39 -7.28
CA ASP A 128 6.30 12.68 -7.65
C ASP A 128 5.42 13.31 -6.56
N ALA A 129 5.13 12.58 -5.49
CA ALA A 129 4.27 13.05 -4.43
C ALA A 129 4.82 12.68 -3.04
N PRO A 130 4.70 13.59 -2.06
CA PRO A 130 5.02 13.26 -0.68
C PRO A 130 4.02 12.25 -0.13
N ILE A 131 4.50 11.29 0.65
CA ILE A 131 3.67 10.36 1.39
C ILE A 131 3.45 10.93 2.79
N ALA A 132 2.21 11.16 3.15
CA ALA A 132 1.83 11.52 4.50
C ALA A 132 1.35 10.30 5.26
N LEU A 133 1.65 10.27 6.55
CA LEU A 133 1.10 9.31 7.50
C LEU A 133 0.67 10.03 8.77
N GLY A 134 -0.21 9.43 9.52
CA GLY A 134 -0.67 10.03 10.75
C GLY A 134 -1.52 9.13 11.62
N ILE A 135 -1.84 9.66 12.80
CA ILE A 135 -2.86 9.15 13.71
C ILE A 135 -4.03 10.12 13.64
N TYR A 136 -5.17 9.61 13.31
CA TYR A 136 -6.39 10.36 13.08
C TYR A 136 -7.50 9.90 14.00
N CYS A 137 -8.47 10.76 14.25
CA CYS A 137 -9.67 10.47 15.02
C CYS A 137 -10.91 10.72 14.16
N ASP A 138 -11.87 9.81 14.21
CA ASP A 138 -13.15 9.96 13.51
C ASP A 138 -14.18 10.79 14.31
N ASP A 139 -14.01 10.94 15.63
CA ASP A 139 -14.92 11.74 16.44
C ASP A 139 -14.68 13.24 16.21
N PRO A 140 -15.67 13.97 15.65
CA PRO A 140 -15.57 15.41 15.46
C PRO A 140 -15.57 16.20 16.78
N ALA A 141 -15.98 15.58 17.88
CA ALA A 141 -16.00 16.19 19.20
C ALA A 141 -14.73 15.92 20.02
N SER A 142 -13.78 15.16 19.45
CA SER A 142 -12.52 14.85 20.13
C SER A 142 -11.76 16.11 20.52
N ILE A 143 -11.29 16.17 21.76
CA ILE A 143 -10.47 17.28 22.26
C ILE A 143 -9.13 17.40 21.52
N TYR A 144 -8.69 16.32 20.88
CA TYR A 144 -7.46 16.27 20.07
C TYR A 144 -7.69 16.72 18.61
N GLY A 145 -8.96 16.98 18.22
CA GLY A 145 -9.34 17.25 16.83
C GLY A 145 -9.21 16.00 15.95
N HIS A 146 -9.31 16.19 14.62
CA HIS A 146 -9.27 15.08 13.66
C HIS A 146 -7.88 14.49 13.43
N THR A 147 -6.82 15.16 13.86
CA THR A 147 -5.43 14.73 13.59
C THR A 147 -4.60 14.88 14.85
N LEU A 148 -4.25 13.77 15.48
CA LEU A 148 -3.36 13.74 16.64
C LEU A 148 -1.90 13.90 16.23
N PHE A 149 -1.51 13.22 15.15
CA PHE A 149 -0.14 13.23 14.64
C PHE A 149 -0.17 13.17 13.12
N LYS A 150 0.72 13.93 12.46
CA LYS A 150 0.94 13.85 11.03
C LYS A 150 2.41 14.05 10.70
N ALA A 151 2.95 13.20 9.85
CA ALA A 151 4.30 13.31 9.32
C ALA A 151 4.30 13.10 7.81
N THR A 152 5.33 13.61 7.15
CA THR A 152 5.57 13.36 5.74
C THR A 152 6.84 12.53 5.62
N ILE A 153 6.75 11.38 4.97
CA ILE A 153 7.92 10.59 4.62
C ILE A 153 8.56 11.31 3.43
N GLN A 154 9.62 12.07 3.69
CA GLN A 154 10.41 12.63 2.61
C GLN A 154 11.25 11.55 1.94
N ARG A 155 11.60 11.76 0.69
CA ARG A 155 12.28 10.91 -0.29
C ARG A 155 13.54 10.14 0.14
N TYR A 156 13.65 9.68 1.38
CA TYR A 156 14.78 8.85 1.77
C TYR A 156 14.70 7.42 1.26
N MET A 157 13.60 7.09 0.56
CA MET A 157 13.33 5.74 0.08
C MET A 157 13.07 5.76 -1.44
N GLU A 158 14.09 6.06 -2.23
CA GLU A 158 14.11 5.59 -3.62
C GLU A 158 14.30 4.05 -3.65
N ILE A 159 13.43 3.36 -2.93
CA ILE A 159 13.35 1.92 -3.06
C ILE A 159 12.35 1.67 -4.19
N LYS A 160 12.84 1.68 -5.42
CA LYS A 160 12.13 0.95 -6.47
C LYS A 160 12.11 -0.50 -6.02
N PRO A 161 10.97 -1.21 -6.12
CA PRO A 161 10.98 -2.64 -5.96
C PRO A 161 11.94 -3.19 -7.03
N ASP A 162 13.17 -3.43 -6.60
CA ASP A 162 14.12 -4.11 -7.44
C ASP A 162 13.59 -5.52 -7.61
N THR A 163 13.51 -5.95 -8.85
CA THR A 163 12.92 -7.22 -9.22
C THR A 163 13.52 -8.33 -8.36
N GLY A 164 12.72 -8.88 -7.46
CA GLY A 164 13.08 -10.04 -6.64
C GLY A 164 13.27 -9.81 -5.14
N HIS A 165 13.16 -8.58 -4.63
CA HIS A 165 13.28 -8.35 -3.20
C HIS A 165 11.94 -7.88 -2.60
N ASP A 166 11.52 -8.55 -1.54
CA ASP A 166 10.43 -8.09 -0.69
C ASP A 166 10.88 -6.83 0.05
N VAL A 167 10.18 -5.72 -0.16
CA VAL A 167 10.45 -4.48 0.58
C VAL A 167 9.49 -4.40 1.74
N GLU A 168 10.03 -4.37 2.95
CA GLU A 168 9.31 -4.10 4.18
C GLU A 168 9.70 -2.72 4.71
N ILE A 169 8.70 -1.98 5.19
CA ILE A 169 8.86 -0.64 5.77
C ILE A 169 8.33 -0.69 7.18
N ASP A 170 9.17 -0.36 8.15
CA ASP A 170 8.79 -0.30 9.55
C ASP A 170 8.48 1.15 9.94
N ILE A 171 7.28 1.37 10.46
CA ILE A 171 6.81 2.65 10.98
C ILE A 171 6.57 2.49 12.48
N HIS A 172 7.36 3.22 13.28
CA HIS A 172 7.20 3.27 14.71
C HIS A 172 6.85 4.69 15.15
N ILE A 173 5.69 4.85 15.78
CA ILE A 173 5.18 6.11 16.29
C ILE A 173 5.07 6.00 17.82
N ILE A 174 5.66 6.96 18.53
CA ILE A 174 5.59 7.04 19.97
C ILE A 174 4.83 8.32 20.35
N LEU A 175 3.67 8.14 20.96
CA LEU A 175 2.87 9.23 21.49
C LEU A 175 3.33 9.53 22.92
N ASN A 176 4.04 10.64 23.07
CA ASN A 176 4.44 11.14 24.38
C ASN A 176 3.30 11.98 24.95
N GLY A 177 2.87 11.66 26.18
CA GLY A 177 1.87 12.42 26.91
C GLY A 177 2.42 13.76 27.44
#